data_aeb7ca4ad269486853b6b4fb30c8fdc6
#
_entry.id   aeb7ca4ad269486853b6b4fb30c8fdc6
#
_cell.length_a   1.000
_cell.length_b   1.000
_cell.length_c   1.000
_cell.angle_alpha   90.00
_cell.angle_beta   90.00
_cell.angle_gamma   90.00
#
_symmetry.space_group_name_H-M   'P 1'
#
loop_
_entity.id
_entity.type
_entity.pdbx_description
1 polymer ?
#
loop_
_entity_poly.entity_id
_entity_poly.type
_entity_poly.pdbx_seq_one_letter_code
_entity_poly.pdbx_strand_id
1 'polypeptide(L)'
;SEKHEQAEWVAYTLSSSDVYGSIGRTNDFRADPKVKTGSASLPDYKGSGYDRGHLAPAGDMKSTYTAMSESFYMSNMSPQVPSFNRGIWKKLESTVRNWAVDYQKVYIVTGAVLTASYPTIGMNKVSVPEFYYKVVLDYEQPEIKGIGFILPNQKSNKSLQSYAVSVDEVERFTGIDFFHSLPDDVEEQIESDAAVNKWSFS
;
A
#
# COMPACT_ATOMS: atom_id res chain seq x y z
N SER A 1 2.01 -5.51 13.26
CA SER A 1 1.04 -6.17 14.16
C SER A 1 1.46 -7.60 14.48
N GLU A 2 1.73 -7.87 15.73
CA GLU A 2 2.07 -9.20 16.22
C GLU A 2 0.90 -10.20 16.06
N LYS A 3 -0.32 -9.70 16.22
CA LYS A 3 -1.53 -10.53 16.08
C LYS A 3 -1.73 -11.03 14.64
N HIS A 4 -1.31 -10.25 13.67
CA HIS A 4 -1.58 -10.49 12.25
C HIS A 4 -0.32 -10.86 11.45
N GLU A 5 0.87 -10.80 12.09
CA GLU A 5 2.19 -11.09 11.48
C GLU A 5 2.46 -10.32 10.20
N GLN A 6 2.05 -9.05 10.16
CA GLN A 6 2.25 -8.14 9.04
C GLN A 6 2.14 -6.68 9.49
N ALA A 7 2.58 -5.73 8.69
CA ALA A 7 2.47 -4.31 8.99
C ALA A 7 1.00 -3.86 9.01
N GLU A 8 0.65 -3.00 9.95
CA GLU A 8 -0.66 -2.34 9.98
C GLU A 8 -0.74 -1.24 8.92
N TRP A 9 0.37 -0.57 8.70
CA TRP A 9 0.56 0.40 7.62
C TRP A 9 2.03 0.51 7.23
N VAL A 10 2.26 0.96 6.01
CA VAL A 10 3.57 1.36 5.48
C VAL A 10 3.40 2.72 4.85
N ALA A 11 4.21 3.70 5.28
CA ALA A 11 4.20 5.04 4.73
C ALA A 11 5.52 5.34 4.01
N TYR A 12 5.44 5.98 2.85
CA TYR A 12 6.60 6.38 2.07
C TYR A 12 6.27 7.54 1.12
N THR A 13 7.29 8.24 0.69
CA THR A 13 7.21 9.22 -0.39
C THR A 13 7.63 8.58 -1.70
N LEU A 14 7.00 8.98 -2.79
CA LEU A 14 7.36 8.58 -4.14
C LEU A 14 7.50 9.83 -5.01
N SER A 15 8.70 10.08 -5.49
CA SER A 15 8.99 11.18 -6.41
C SER A 15 9.13 10.67 -7.86
N SER A 16 9.05 11.57 -8.82
CA SER A 16 9.31 11.25 -10.22
C SER A 16 10.70 10.63 -10.42
N SER A 17 11.71 11.09 -9.67
CA SER A 17 13.07 10.53 -9.73
C SER A 17 13.15 9.09 -9.22
N ASP A 18 12.34 8.70 -8.22
CA ASP A 18 12.28 7.33 -7.73
C ASP A 18 11.66 6.39 -8.79
N VAL A 19 10.62 6.86 -9.46
CA VAL A 19 9.96 6.10 -10.55
C VAL A 19 10.94 5.80 -11.68
N TYR A 20 11.79 6.77 -12.04
CA TYR A 20 12.83 6.61 -13.08
C TYR A 20 14.12 5.96 -12.59
N GLY A 21 14.18 5.53 -11.35
CA GLY A 21 15.32 4.79 -10.81
C GLY A 21 15.66 3.55 -11.64
N SER A 22 16.94 3.16 -11.64
CA SER A 22 17.49 2.11 -12.50
C SER A 22 17.70 0.76 -11.82
N ILE A 23 17.45 0.67 -10.50
CA ILE A 23 17.69 -0.56 -9.75
C ILE A 23 16.68 -1.64 -10.18
N GLY A 24 17.21 -2.76 -10.65
CA GLY A 24 16.42 -3.94 -11.00
C GLY A 24 15.86 -4.65 -9.77
N ARG A 25 14.76 -5.38 -9.96
CA ARG A 25 14.11 -6.17 -8.92
C ARG A 25 15.04 -7.26 -8.38
N THR A 26 15.27 -7.30 -7.06
CA THR A 26 16.21 -8.23 -6.41
C THR A 26 15.59 -9.57 -6.03
N ASN A 27 14.29 -9.62 -5.73
CA ASN A 27 13.56 -10.82 -5.26
C ASN A 27 14.17 -11.48 -4.00
N ASP A 28 14.88 -10.74 -3.18
CA ASP A 28 15.58 -11.22 -1.98
C ASP A 28 14.68 -11.28 -0.75
N PHE A 29 13.55 -11.98 -0.87
CA PHE A 29 12.61 -12.22 0.21
C PHE A 29 13.29 -12.86 1.42
N ARG A 30 13.16 -12.21 2.58
CA ARG A 30 13.78 -12.66 3.84
C ARG A 30 13.06 -12.09 5.04
N ALA A 31 13.26 -12.69 6.21
CA ALA A 31 12.77 -12.16 7.47
C ALA A 31 13.31 -10.73 7.71
N ASP A 32 12.49 -9.87 8.32
CA ASP A 32 12.93 -8.54 8.70
C ASP A 32 13.71 -8.58 10.02
N PRO A 33 15.00 -8.25 10.02
CA PRO A 33 15.83 -8.27 11.24
C PRO A 33 15.44 -7.18 12.25
N LYS A 34 14.64 -6.20 11.84
CA LYS A 34 14.16 -5.12 12.73
C LYS A 34 12.93 -5.54 13.55
N VAL A 35 12.23 -6.61 13.16
CA VAL A 35 11.11 -7.17 13.92
C VAL A 35 11.66 -8.13 14.97
N LYS A 36 11.77 -7.66 16.22
CA LYS A 36 12.43 -8.38 17.32
C LYS A 36 11.73 -9.68 17.72
N THR A 37 10.42 -9.74 17.55
CA THR A 37 9.59 -10.91 17.86
C THR A 37 9.60 -11.95 16.75
N GLY A 38 10.21 -11.65 15.62
CA GLY A 38 10.16 -12.43 14.40
C GLY A 38 9.13 -11.85 13.42
N SER A 39 9.28 -12.18 12.16
CA SER A 39 8.32 -11.82 11.11
C SER A 39 7.82 -13.08 10.42
N ALA A 40 6.76 -12.95 9.62
CA ALA A 40 6.39 -13.97 8.65
C ALA A 40 7.61 -14.43 7.83
N SER A 41 7.56 -15.64 7.32
CA SER A 41 8.66 -16.29 6.63
C SER A 41 8.21 -16.85 5.27
N LEU A 42 9.16 -17.18 4.41
CA LEU A 42 8.87 -17.80 3.10
C LEU A 42 8.03 -19.09 3.20
N PRO A 43 8.29 -20.00 4.17
CA PRO A 43 7.48 -21.20 4.36
C PRO A 43 5.99 -20.90 4.61
N ASP A 44 5.64 -19.80 5.25
CA ASP A 44 4.24 -19.48 5.56
C ASP A 44 3.42 -19.28 4.27
N TYR A 45 4.03 -18.77 3.22
CA TYR A 45 3.36 -18.52 1.93
C TYR A 45 3.45 -19.70 0.97
N LYS A 46 4.40 -20.62 1.17
CA LYS A 46 4.62 -21.75 0.26
C LYS A 46 3.41 -22.69 0.24
N GLY A 47 2.77 -22.83 -0.92
CA GLY A 47 1.61 -23.69 -1.09
C GLY A 47 0.31 -23.15 -0.46
N SER A 48 0.32 -21.92 0.06
CA SER A 48 -0.88 -21.29 0.68
C SER A 48 -1.94 -20.88 -0.33
N GLY A 49 -1.61 -20.75 -1.60
CA GLY A 49 -2.49 -20.19 -2.63
C GLY A 49 -2.45 -18.66 -2.72
N TYR A 50 -1.70 -17.98 -1.83
CA TYR A 50 -1.56 -16.52 -1.83
C TYR A 50 -0.19 -16.09 -2.33
N ASP A 51 -0.16 -14.93 -3.00
CA ASP A 51 1.08 -14.25 -3.32
C ASP A 51 1.65 -13.53 -2.07
N ARG A 52 2.97 -13.38 -2.05
CA ARG A 52 3.65 -12.43 -1.16
C ARG A 52 3.44 -11.03 -1.73
N GLY A 53 2.26 -10.44 -1.41
CA GLY A 53 1.88 -9.13 -1.91
C GLY A 53 2.65 -8.03 -1.18
N HIS A 54 3.29 -7.15 -1.93
CA HIS A 54 3.97 -5.99 -1.37
C HIS A 54 2.94 -4.96 -0.88
N LEU A 55 3.21 -4.34 0.26
CA LEU A 55 2.53 -3.12 0.69
C LEU A 55 3.20 -1.91 0.02
N ALA A 56 4.47 -1.64 0.29
CA ALA A 56 5.28 -0.73 -0.52
C ALA A 56 5.89 -1.51 -1.71
N PRO A 57 5.48 -1.23 -2.95
CA PRO A 57 5.85 -2.04 -4.10
C PRO A 57 7.33 -1.90 -4.47
N ALA A 58 7.97 -2.98 -4.87
CA ALA A 58 9.34 -2.95 -5.37
C ALA A 58 9.52 -1.99 -6.57
N GLY A 59 8.46 -1.79 -7.36
CA GLY A 59 8.48 -0.86 -8.50
C GLY A 59 8.65 0.61 -8.09
N ASP A 60 8.36 0.95 -6.83
CA ASP A 60 8.51 2.29 -6.27
C ASP A 60 9.88 2.51 -5.60
N MET A 61 10.65 1.43 -5.38
CA MET A 61 11.91 1.42 -4.64
C MET A 61 13.15 1.32 -5.54
N LYS A 62 13.09 1.91 -6.73
CA LYS A 62 14.14 1.79 -7.76
C LYS A 62 15.29 2.78 -7.62
N SER A 63 15.21 3.72 -6.68
CA SER A 63 16.21 4.77 -6.49
C SER A 63 17.52 4.23 -5.91
N THR A 64 17.48 3.27 -5.00
CA THR A 64 18.68 2.66 -4.40
C THR A 64 18.55 1.15 -4.26
N TYR A 65 19.70 0.46 -4.26
CA TYR A 65 19.74 -0.99 -4.00
C TYR A 65 19.17 -1.33 -2.62
N THR A 66 19.46 -0.53 -1.60
CA THR A 66 18.96 -0.74 -0.24
C THR A 66 17.44 -0.67 -0.19
N ALA A 67 16.83 0.37 -0.75
CA ALA A 67 15.38 0.51 -0.80
C ALA A 67 14.73 -0.66 -1.54
N MET A 68 15.28 -1.04 -2.70
CA MET A 68 14.81 -2.19 -3.47
C MET A 68 14.92 -3.48 -2.65
N SER A 69 16.06 -3.77 -2.06
CA SER A 69 16.30 -4.98 -1.27
C SER A 69 15.41 -5.04 -0.01
N GLU A 70 15.30 -3.94 0.72
CA GLU A 70 14.46 -3.88 1.94
C GLU A 70 12.98 -3.98 1.64
N SER A 71 12.51 -3.60 0.44
CA SER A 71 11.12 -3.80 0.03
C SER A 71 10.70 -5.27 0.02
N PHE A 72 11.66 -6.21 0.00
CA PHE A 72 11.44 -7.66 0.06
C PHE A 72 11.46 -8.25 1.47
N TYR A 73 11.58 -7.43 2.51
CA TYR A 73 11.36 -7.93 3.86
C TYR A 73 9.95 -8.50 4.02
N MET A 74 9.84 -9.63 4.73
CA MET A 74 8.56 -10.29 4.94
C MET A 74 7.59 -9.44 5.78
N SER A 75 8.08 -8.47 6.54
CA SER A 75 7.26 -7.45 7.21
C SER A 75 6.52 -6.50 6.25
N ASN A 76 7.00 -6.36 5.01
CA ASN A 76 6.33 -5.62 3.94
C ASN A 76 5.40 -6.49 3.08
N MET A 77 5.22 -7.77 3.43
CA MET A 77 4.40 -8.72 2.69
C MET A 77 3.08 -8.97 3.39
N SER A 78 2.04 -9.16 2.58
CA SER A 78 0.71 -9.54 3.04
C SER A 78 0.11 -10.60 2.09
N PRO A 79 -0.69 -11.56 2.60
CA PRO A 79 -1.29 -12.60 1.76
C PRO A 79 -2.33 -12.03 0.80
N GLN A 80 -1.97 -11.91 -0.46
CA GLN A 80 -2.83 -11.38 -1.51
C GLN A 80 -3.27 -12.48 -2.47
N VAL A 81 -4.56 -12.48 -2.82
CA VAL A 81 -5.07 -13.35 -3.89
C VAL A 81 -4.31 -13.04 -5.19
N PRO A 82 -3.76 -14.04 -5.92
CA PRO A 82 -2.96 -13.78 -7.11
C PRO A 82 -3.63 -12.90 -8.17
N SER A 83 -4.93 -13.10 -8.40
CA SER A 83 -5.69 -12.30 -9.36
C SER A 83 -5.98 -10.86 -8.89
N PHE A 84 -5.94 -10.60 -7.59
CA PHE A 84 -5.95 -9.27 -7.01
C PHE A 84 -4.59 -8.61 -7.16
N ASN A 85 -3.54 -9.23 -6.60
CA ASN A 85 -2.17 -8.72 -6.59
C ASN A 85 -1.66 -8.38 -7.99
N ARG A 86 -1.81 -9.33 -8.92
CA ARG A 86 -1.33 -9.19 -10.30
C ARG A 86 -2.30 -8.42 -11.21
N GLY A 87 -3.50 -8.11 -10.72
CA GLY A 87 -4.58 -7.43 -11.42
C GLY A 87 -4.80 -6.01 -10.96
N ILE A 88 -5.93 -5.77 -10.28
CA ILE A 88 -6.38 -4.43 -9.90
C ILE A 88 -5.42 -3.71 -8.95
N TRP A 89 -4.75 -4.44 -8.02
CA TRP A 89 -3.76 -3.85 -7.12
C TRP A 89 -2.55 -3.33 -7.87
N LYS A 90 -1.97 -4.15 -8.76
CA LYS A 90 -0.87 -3.73 -9.65
C LYS A 90 -1.26 -2.52 -10.51
N LYS A 91 -2.53 -2.45 -10.97
CA LYS A 91 -3.03 -1.30 -11.72
C LYS A 91 -3.03 -0.05 -10.86
N LEU A 92 -3.50 -0.13 -9.59
CA LEU A 92 -3.46 0.98 -8.65
C LEU A 92 -2.02 1.46 -8.41
N GLU A 93 -1.09 0.54 -8.17
CA GLU A 93 0.34 0.88 -8.01
C GLU A 93 0.91 1.61 -9.24
N SER A 94 0.55 1.16 -10.44
CA SER A 94 0.98 1.82 -11.68
C SER A 94 0.38 3.21 -11.83
N THR A 95 -0.88 3.39 -11.47
CA THR A 95 -1.56 4.70 -11.47
C THR A 95 -0.91 5.66 -10.49
N VAL A 96 -0.59 5.20 -9.28
CA VAL A 96 0.11 6.02 -8.27
C VAL A 96 1.51 6.45 -8.75
N ARG A 97 2.24 5.58 -9.47
CA ARG A 97 3.51 5.96 -10.10
C ARG A 97 3.33 7.05 -11.17
N ASN A 98 2.27 6.97 -11.98
CA ASN A 98 1.97 8.02 -12.94
C ASN A 98 1.69 9.35 -12.23
N TRP A 99 0.94 9.34 -11.12
CA TRP A 99 0.71 10.53 -10.30
C TRP A 99 2.00 11.10 -9.71
N ALA A 100 2.93 10.26 -9.27
CA ALA A 100 4.24 10.74 -8.80
C ALA A 100 5.05 11.43 -9.90
N VAL A 101 4.85 11.03 -11.17
CA VAL A 101 5.44 11.71 -12.33
C VAL A 101 4.70 13.01 -12.66
N ASP A 102 3.36 12.95 -12.71
CA ASP A 102 2.51 14.09 -13.10
C ASP A 102 2.59 15.24 -12.07
N TYR A 103 2.59 14.89 -10.77
CA TYR A 103 2.58 15.83 -9.64
C TYR A 103 3.95 16.00 -8.96
N GLN A 104 5.03 15.48 -9.55
CA GLN A 104 6.41 15.54 -9.06
C GLN A 104 6.68 14.62 -7.87
N LYS A 105 5.76 14.55 -6.90
CA LYS A 105 5.89 13.77 -5.67
C LYS A 105 4.50 13.49 -5.08
N VAL A 106 4.35 12.31 -4.51
CA VAL A 106 3.17 11.94 -3.71
C VAL A 106 3.60 11.28 -2.40
N TYR A 107 2.76 11.42 -1.37
CA TYR A 107 2.90 10.74 -0.09
C TYR A 107 1.89 9.60 -0.03
N ILE A 108 2.32 8.42 0.39
CA ILE A 108 1.52 7.21 0.31
C ILE A 108 1.50 6.53 1.66
N VAL A 109 0.30 6.15 2.12
CA VAL A 109 0.10 5.20 3.21
C VAL A 109 -0.69 4.02 2.68
N THR A 110 -0.24 2.81 2.94
CA THR A 110 -0.85 1.60 2.42
C THR A 110 -0.79 0.47 3.42
N GLY A 111 -1.79 -0.38 3.44
CA GLY A 111 -1.85 -1.51 4.36
C GLY A 111 -2.99 -2.46 4.07
N ALA A 112 -3.05 -3.50 4.87
CA ALA A 112 -4.19 -4.37 5.00
C ALA A 112 -5.15 -3.81 6.07
N VAL A 113 -6.45 -4.04 5.90
CA VAL A 113 -7.41 -3.74 6.96
C VAL A 113 -7.38 -4.86 7.98
N LEU A 114 -6.92 -4.57 9.20
CA LEU A 114 -6.65 -5.56 10.26
C LEU A 114 -7.55 -5.38 11.48
N THR A 115 -8.83 -5.07 11.24
CA THR A 115 -9.81 -4.77 12.29
C THR A 115 -10.58 -5.98 12.83
N ALA A 116 -10.42 -7.14 12.21
CA ALA A 116 -11.15 -8.36 12.54
C ALA A 116 -10.21 -9.57 12.77
N SER A 117 -10.78 -10.71 13.06
CA SER A 117 -10.08 -11.99 13.01
C SER A 117 -10.23 -12.60 11.62
N TYR A 118 -9.13 -13.05 11.05
CA TYR A 118 -9.05 -13.56 9.69
C TYR A 118 -8.58 -15.02 9.67
N PRO A 119 -8.85 -15.77 8.59
CA PRO A 119 -8.10 -16.99 8.29
C PRO A 119 -6.61 -16.70 8.25
N THR A 120 -5.79 -17.68 8.56
CA THR A 120 -4.34 -17.52 8.61
C THR A 120 -3.64 -18.53 7.72
N ILE A 121 -2.43 -18.19 7.27
CA ILE A 121 -1.54 -19.09 6.55
C ILE A 121 -0.26 -19.35 7.34
N GLY A 122 0.35 -20.50 7.10
CA GLY A 122 1.64 -20.87 7.64
C GLY A 122 1.66 -21.12 9.16
N MET A 123 2.84 -21.46 9.64
CA MET A 123 3.05 -21.74 11.07
C MET A 123 3.03 -20.47 11.93
N ASN A 124 3.43 -19.34 11.34
CA ASN A 124 3.40 -18.03 12.01
C ASN A 124 2.00 -17.39 12.02
N LYS A 125 0.99 -18.09 11.47
CA LYS A 125 -0.42 -17.63 11.47
C LYS A 125 -0.61 -16.25 10.86
N VAL A 126 0.03 -16.00 9.71
CA VAL A 126 -0.12 -14.75 8.99
C VAL A 126 -1.57 -14.57 8.54
N SER A 127 -2.22 -13.52 9.00
CA SER A 127 -3.63 -13.25 8.67
C SER A 127 -3.82 -12.97 7.18
N VAL A 128 -4.92 -13.48 6.62
CA VAL A 128 -5.35 -13.22 5.24
C VAL A 128 -6.42 -12.13 5.26
N PRO A 129 -6.07 -10.86 4.97
CA PRO A 129 -7.03 -9.75 5.05
C PRO A 129 -8.09 -9.83 3.96
N GLU A 130 -9.30 -9.36 4.28
CA GLU A 130 -10.39 -9.23 3.32
C GLU A 130 -10.25 -7.99 2.43
N PHE A 131 -9.63 -6.93 2.96
CA PHE A 131 -9.48 -5.65 2.27
C PHE A 131 -8.07 -5.10 2.40
N TYR A 132 -7.67 -4.36 1.39
CA TYR A 132 -6.48 -3.52 1.38
C TYR A 132 -6.85 -2.08 1.13
N TYR A 133 -6.08 -1.16 1.69
CA TYR A 133 -6.26 0.26 1.46
C TYR A 133 -4.97 0.91 0.96
N LYS A 134 -5.14 2.03 0.28
CA LYS A 134 -4.06 2.93 -0.10
C LYS A 134 -4.58 4.35 -0.03
N VAL A 135 -3.88 5.20 0.71
CA VAL A 135 -4.14 6.64 0.79
C VAL A 135 -3.00 7.35 0.09
N VAL A 136 -3.31 8.30 -0.78
CA VAL A 136 -2.33 9.07 -1.54
C VAL A 136 -2.62 10.56 -1.34
N LEU A 137 -1.59 11.31 -0.97
CA LEU A 137 -1.62 12.75 -0.80
C LEU A 137 -0.68 13.39 -1.83
N ASP A 138 -1.21 14.29 -2.62
CA ASP A 138 -0.47 15.30 -3.37
C ASP A 138 -0.45 16.58 -2.53
N TYR A 139 0.72 16.94 -2.01
CA TYR A 139 0.93 18.13 -1.16
C TYR A 139 1.69 19.22 -1.90
N GLU A 140 1.81 19.09 -3.22
CA GLU A 140 2.52 20.06 -4.05
C GLU A 140 1.55 21.14 -4.57
N GLN A 141 2.04 22.39 -4.60
CA GLN A 141 1.25 23.49 -5.16
C GLN A 141 1.11 23.34 -6.68
N PRO A 142 0.03 23.84 -7.31
CA PRO A 142 -0.95 24.79 -6.74
C PRO A 142 -2.18 24.13 -6.07
N GLU A 143 -2.35 22.81 -6.14
CA GLU A 143 -3.56 22.15 -5.64
C GLU A 143 -3.22 20.96 -4.75
N ILE A 144 -3.43 21.13 -3.46
CA ILE A 144 -3.30 20.05 -2.48
C ILE A 144 -4.56 19.19 -2.52
N LYS A 145 -4.39 17.84 -2.56
CA LYS A 145 -5.51 16.89 -2.62
C LYS A 145 -5.15 15.52 -2.07
N GLY A 146 -6.12 14.87 -1.45
CA GLY A 146 -6.03 13.50 -0.97
C GLY A 146 -6.99 12.57 -1.72
N ILE A 147 -6.69 11.28 -1.73
CA ILE A 147 -7.57 10.22 -2.23
C ILE A 147 -7.30 8.92 -1.50
N GLY A 148 -8.36 8.23 -1.14
CA GLY A 148 -8.32 6.89 -0.57
C GLY A 148 -8.80 5.83 -1.54
N PHE A 149 -8.36 4.61 -1.32
CA PHE A 149 -8.84 3.40 -2.01
C PHE A 149 -9.05 2.29 -1.00
N ILE A 150 -10.18 1.59 -1.10
CA ILE A 150 -10.47 0.37 -0.36
C ILE A 150 -10.84 -0.71 -1.37
N LEU A 151 -10.02 -1.75 -1.45
CA LEU A 151 -10.21 -2.83 -2.42
C LEU A 151 -10.33 -4.18 -1.72
N PRO A 152 -11.34 -4.99 -2.06
CA PRO A 152 -11.42 -6.35 -1.56
C PRO A 152 -10.29 -7.22 -2.14
N ASN A 153 -9.76 -8.12 -1.34
CA ASN A 153 -8.69 -9.07 -1.71
C ASN A 153 -9.22 -10.16 -2.66
N GLN A 154 -9.69 -9.76 -3.81
CA GLN A 154 -10.26 -10.66 -4.81
C GLN A 154 -10.11 -10.11 -6.23
N LYS A 155 -10.31 -10.96 -7.23
CA LYS A 155 -10.33 -10.52 -8.63
C LYS A 155 -11.37 -9.42 -8.85
N SER A 156 -10.98 -8.39 -9.60
CA SER A 156 -11.89 -7.34 -10.04
C SER A 156 -11.65 -6.97 -11.51
N ASN A 157 -12.76 -6.69 -12.19
CA ASN A 157 -12.78 -6.11 -13.54
C ASN A 157 -13.36 -4.68 -13.53
N LYS A 158 -13.62 -4.11 -12.33
CA LYS A 158 -14.12 -2.73 -12.20
C LYS A 158 -13.00 -1.72 -12.46
N SER A 159 -13.38 -0.49 -12.77
CA SER A 159 -12.42 0.62 -12.87
C SER A 159 -11.85 0.96 -11.48
N LEU A 160 -10.64 1.54 -11.42
CA LEU A 160 -10.05 2.00 -10.16
C LEU A 160 -10.90 3.06 -9.49
N GLN A 161 -11.50 3.97 -10.27
CA GLN A 161 -12.35 5.03 -9.76
C GLN A 161 -13.53 4.51 -8.93
N SER A 162 -14.01 3.30 -9.21
CA SER A 162 -15.11 2.69 -8.43
C SER A 162 -14.69 2.23 -7.03
N TYR A 163 -13.42 2.28 -6.71
CA TYR A 163 -12.85 1.98 -5.39
C TYR A 163 -12.28 3.21 -4.70
N ALA A 164 -12.32 4.36 -5.38
CA ALA A 164 -11.90 5.62 -4.80
C ALA A 164 -12.92 6.08 -3.75
N VAL A 165 -12.40 6.50 -2.62
CA VAL A 165 -13.14 7.00 -1.47
C VAL A 165 -12.40 8.20 -0.87
N SER A 166 -13.03 8.95 0.02
CA SER A 166 -12.34 9.99 0.80
C SER A 166 -11.33 9.37 1.78
N VAL A 167 -10.38 10.16 2.25
CA VAL A 167 -9.45 9.71 3.31
C VAL A 167 -10.23 9.38 4.58
N ASP A 168 -11.18 10.22 4.98
CA ASP A 168 -12.13 9.98 6.10
C ASP A 168 -12.79 8.60 6.02
N GLU A 169 -13.16 8.16 4.83
CA GLU A 169 -13.75 6.83 4.64
C GLU A 169 -12.76 5.71 4.95
N VAL A 170 -11.49 5.88 4.54
CA VAL A 170 -10.43 4.93 4.89
C VAL A 170 -10.18 4.93 6.39
N GLU A 171 -10.18 6.08 7.04
CA GLU A 171 -10.03 6.22 8.49
C GLU A 171 -11.14 5.50 9.25
N ARG A 172 -12.40 5.73 8.87
CA ARG A 172 -13.53 5.00 9.47
C ARG A 172 -13.42 3.49 9.29
N PHE A 173 -12.85 3.05 8.18
CA PHE A 173 -12.72 1.63 7.87
C PHE A 173 -11.53 0.96 8.58
N THR A 174 -10.46 1.70 8.82
CA THR A 174 -9.20 1.19 9.40
C THR A 174 -9.02 1.51 10.88
N GLY A 175 -9.62 2.60 11.34
CA GLY A 175 -9.37 3.18 12.66
C GLY A 175 -8.01 3.90 12.75
N ILE A 176 -7.37 4.21 11.63
CA ILE A 176 -6.11 4.94 11.55
C ILE A 176 -6.43 6.39 11.20
N ASP A 177 -5.85 7.32 11.93
CA ASP A 177 -5.89 8.76 11.71
C ASP A 177 -4.70 9.13 10.79
N PHE A 178 -5.00 9.49 9.53
CA PHE A 178 -3.97 9.86 8.56
C PHE A 178 -3.72 11.37 8.64
N PHE A 179 -2.52 11.81 8.32
CA PHE A 179 -2.14 13.21 8.18
C PHE A 179 -2.41 14.13 9.39
N HIS A 180 -2.72 13.60 10.57
CA HIS A 180 -3.00 14.28 11.84
C HIS A 180 -1.96 15.36 12.25
N SER A 181 -0.82 15.42 11.57
CA SER A 181 0.21 16.44 11.81
C SER A 181 0.06 17.68 10.90
N LEU A 182 -0.89 17.68 9.99
CA LEU A 182 -1.19 18.83 9.16
C LEU A 182 -2.06 19.84 9.93
N PRO A 183 -2.11 21.12 9.51
CA PRO A 183 -3.08 22.06 10.04
C PRO A 183 -4.52 21.56 9.78
N ASP A 184 -5.40 21.69 10.77
CA ASP A 184 -6.78 21.15 10.76
C ASP A 184 -7.58 21.54 9.50
N ASP A 185 -7.42 22.78 9.02
CA ASP A 185 -8.12 23.27 7.83
C ASP A 185 -7.60 22.60 6.53
N VAL A 186 -6.31 22.25 6.48
CA VAL A 186 -5.71 21.54 5.37
C VAL A 186 -6.10 20.07 5.42
N GLU A 187 -6.04 19.46 6.59
CA GLU A 187 -6.45 18.08 6.85
C GLU A 187 -7.90 17.85 6.41
N GLU A 188 -8.84 18.65 6.92
CA GLU A 188 -10.26 18.59 6.55
C GLU A 188 -10.46 18.74 5.02
N GLN A 189 -9.70 19.64 4.39
CA GLN A 189 -9.79 19.85 2.94
C GLN A 189 -9.39 18.60 2.13
N ILE A 190 -8.35 17.89 2.55
CA ILE A 190 -7.81 16.75 1.80
C ILE A 190 -8.50 15.44 2.13
N GLU A 191 -9.16 15.33 3.27
CA GLU A 191 -9.73 14.09 3.79
C GLU A 191 -11.22 13.92 3.51
N SER A 192 -11.97 15.01 3.46
CA SER A 192 -13.43 15.00 3.38
C SER A 192 -13.97 14.57 2.00
N ASP A 193 -13.21 14.72 0.92
CA ASP A 193 -13.63 14.38 -0.44
C ASP A 193 -12.50 13.71 -1.23
N ALA A 194 -12.80 12.61 -1.91
CA ALA A 194 -11.87 11.94 -2.81
C ALA A 194 -11.46 12.76 -4.04
N ALA A 195 -12.26 13.77 -4.38
CA ALA A 195 -12.03 14.66 -5.53
C ALA A 195 -11.55 13.92 -6.80
N VAL A 196 -12.20 12.78 -7.14
CA VAL A 196 -11.77 11.81 -8.18
C VAL A 196 -11.50 12.49 -9.52
N ASN A 197 -12.24 13.55 -9.84
CA ASN A 197 -12.09 14.32 -11.07
C ASN A 197 -10.78 15.15 -11.13
N LYS A 198 -10.08 15.31 -10.02
CA LYS A 198 -8.79 16.01 -9.92
C LYS A 198 -7.60 15.08 -10.12
N TRP A 199 -7.84 13.79 -10.21
CA TRP A 199 -6.81 12.75 -10.37
C TRP A 199 -6.84 12.17 -11.78
N SER A 200 -5.68 12.02 -12.42
CA SER A 200 -5.56 11.39 -13.73
C SER A 200 -5.60 9.86 -13.61
N PHE A 201 -6.58 9.20 -14.23
CA PHE A 201 -6.70 7.74 -14.27
C PHE A 201 -6.42 7.20 -15.68
N SER A 202 -5.30 7.57 -16.24
CA SER A 202 -4.84 7.10 -17.56
C SER A 202 -4.26 5.69 -17.52
#